data_a846265990a6e9e602eeaa5b2f4bb0ab
#
_entry.id   a846265990a6e9e602eeaa5b2f4bb0ab
#
_cell.length_a   1.000
_cell.length_b   1.000
_cell.length_c   1.000
_cell.angle_alpha   90.00
_cell.angle_beta   90.00
_cell.angle_gamma   90.00
#
_symmetry.space_group_name_H-M   'P 1'
#
loop_
_entity.id
_entity.type
_entity.pdbx_description
1 polymer ?
#
loop_
_entity_poly.entity_id
_entity_poly.type
_entity_poly.pdbx_seq_one_letter_code
_entity_poly.pdbx_strand_id
1 'polypeptide(L)'
;MRTERNKDSSWNVWLSRSEYEVLPREAETFEQEVAIRLMGDCGLRVQEVLDVKPKHVSRMNDGKHFELKVVGGKDTTGEYTGGKYRETWLPRDVEATINRYIQQAGIDDEEHLVPKAKRTVQYWVEQTAEKAAKETGDLDYHRISTHDLRRCWANHLLVEQNVSPRIVMALGGWSSYDAIEPYLAAPTEENIIDSMRTALE
;
A
#
# COMPACT_ATOMS: atom_id res chain seq x y z
N MET A 1 -0.60 9.74 -14.74
CA MET A 1 -0.64 8.30 -14.38
C MET A 1 -0.76 7.41 -15.61
N ARG A 2 -0.48 6.10 -15.49
CA ARG A 2 -0.70 5.11 -16.56
C ARG A 2 -1.95 4.30 -16.24
N THR A 3 -2.82 4.10 -17.23
CA THR A 3 -4.04 3.31 -17.09
C THR A 3 -4.11 2.23 -18.18
N GLU A 4 -4.59 1.05 -17.83
CA GLU A 4 -4.80 -0.06 -18.75
C GLU A 4 -6.16 -0.71 -18.48
N ARG A 5 -6.93 -0.93 -19.54
CA ARG A 5 -8.25 -1.54 -19.42
C ARG A 5 -8.14 -3.05 -19.43
N ASN A 6 -8.69 -3.70 -18.42
CA ASN A 6 -8.75 -5.15 -18.30
C ASN A 6 -9.83 -5.77 -19.21
N LYS A 7 -9.74 -7.09 -19.41
CA LYS A 7 -10.72 -7.84 -20.18
C LYS A 7 -12.15 -7.80 -19.59
N ASP A 8 -12.26 -7.64 -18.28
CA ASP A 8 -13.54 -7.53 -17.54
C ASP A 8 -14.07 -6.09 -17.47
N SER A 9 -13.49 -5.18 -18.26
CA SER A 9 -13.82 -3.76 -18.28
C SER A 9 -13.41 -2.96 -17.03
N SER A 10 -12.73 -3.56 -16.06
CA SER A 10 -12.07 -2.83 -14.97
C SER A 10 -10.78 -2.15 -15.46
N TRP A 11 -10.20 -1.30 -14.62
CA TRP A 11 -8.96 -0.60 -14.92
C TRP A 11 -7.86 -1.04 -13.97
N ASN A 12 -6.65 -1.16 -14.50
CA ASN A 12 -5.41 -1.14 -13.72
C ASN A 12 -4.84 0.27 -13.79
N VAL A 13 -4.51 0.84 -12.65
CA VAL A 13 -3.94 2.19 -12.55
C VAL A 13 -2.58 2.11 -11.88
N TRP A 14 -1.56 2.70 -12.50
CA TRP A 14 -0.23 2.88 -11.92
C TRP A 14 -0.01 4.37 -11.69
N LEU A 15 0.10 4.73 -10.42
CA LEU A 15 0.40 6.07 -9.96
C LEU A 15 1.92 6.20 -9.79
N SER A 16 2.48 7.32 -10.21
CA SER A 16 3.79 7.76 -9.72
C SER A 16 3.68 8.11 -8.23
N ARG A 17 4.81 8.22 -7.55
CA ARG A 17 4.81 8.61 -6.14
C ARG A 17 4.14 9.97 -5.90
N SER A 18 4.37 10.95 -6.76
CA SER A 18 3.76 12.28 -6.66
C SER A 18 2.24 12.26 -6.86
N GLU A 19 1.73 11.44 -7.77
CA GLU A 19 0.30 11.26 -7.98
C GLU A 19 -0.37 10.55 -6.80
N TYR A 20 0.29 9.53 -6.23
CA TYR A 20 -0.21 8.85 -5.05
C TYR A 20 -0.32 9.77 -3.84
N GLU A 21 0.69 10.65 -3.60
CA GLU A 21 0.73 11.53 -2.43
C GLU A 21 -0.45 12.53 -2.35
N VAL A 22 -1.16 12.74 -3.44
CA VAL A 22 -2.40 13.56 -3.43
C VAL A 22 -3.48 12.86 -2.61
N LEU A 23 -3.62 11.52 -2.73
CA LEU A 23 -4.71 10.77 -2.10
C LEU A 23 -4.74 10.87 -0.56
N PRO A 24 -3.63 10.59 0.18
CA PRO A 24 -3.67 10.73 1.63
C PRO A 24 -3.86 12.18 2.10
N ARG A 25 -3.50 13.20 1.29
CA ARG A 25 -3.77 14.61 1.62
C ARG A 25 -5.25 14.96 1.54
N GLU A 26 -5.99 14.32 0.63
CA GLU A 26 -7.42 14.51 0.44
C GLU A 26 -8.29 13.74 1.44
N ALA A 27 -7.68 12.98 2.35
CA ALA A 27 -8.40 12.28 3.41
C ALA A 27 -9.04 13.28 4.40
N GLU A 28 -10.29 13.04 4.77
CA GLU A 28 -11.05 13.93 5.68
C GLU A 28 -10.73 13.68 7.16
N THR A 29 -10.25 12.47 7.47
CA THR A 29 -9.95 12.04 8.84
C THR A 29 -8.65 11.30 8.90
N PHE A 30 -8.01 11.24 10.07
CA PHE A 30 -6.84 10.42 10.29
C PHE A 30 -7.11 8.92 10.04
N GLU A 31 -8.31 8.43 10.35
CA GLU A 31 -8.70 7.05 10.07
C GLU A 31 -8.65 6.74 8.56
N GLN A 32 -9.16 7.65 7.72
CA GLN A 32 -9.08 7.53 6.26
C GLN A 32 -7.62 7.61 5.77
N GLU A 33 -6.85 8.59 6.26
CA GLU A 33 -5.44 8.75 5.91
C GLU A 33 -4.65 7.49 6.25
N VAL A 34 -4.80 6.95 7.46
CA VAL A 34 -4.15 5.71 7.90
C VAL A 34 -4.52 4.54 7.00
N ALA A 35 -5.81 4.38 6.66
CA ALA A 35 -6.24 3.30 5.77
C ALA A 35 -5.59 3.40 4.37
N ILE A 36 -5.53 4.59 3.78
CA ILE A 36 -4.93 4.84 2.48
C ILE A 36 -3.42 4.58 2.53
N ARG A 37 -2.73 5.10 3.56
CA ARG A 37 -1.29 4.92 3.73
C ARG A 37 -0.90 3.46 3.98
N LEU A 38 -1.67 2.70 4.74
CA LEU A 38 -1.43 1.28 4.94
C LEU A 38 -1.47 0.49 3.63
N MET A 39 -2.33 0.89 2.68
CA MET A 39 -2.37 0.25 1.36
C MET A 39 -1.26 0.75 0.42
N GLY A 40 -1.02 2.05 0.36
CA GLY A 40 -0.13 2.66 -0.63
C GLY A 40 1.33 2.84 -0.18
N ASP A 41 1.61 2.84 1.14
CA ASP A 41 2.95 2.97 1.70
C ASP A 41 3.48 1.67 2.32
N CYS A 42 2.57 0.77 2.77
CA CYS A 42 2.95 -0.50 3.40
C CYS A 42 2.52 -1.73 2.58
N GLY A 43 1.79 -1.52 1.48
CA GLY A 43 1.39 -2.57 0.56
C GLY A 43 0.34 -3.53 1.10
N LEU A 44 -0.52 -3.12 2.04
CA LEU A 44 -1.58 -3.95 2.58
C LEU A 44 -2.74 -4.12 1.59
N ARG A 45 -3.39 -5.28 1.64
CA ARG A 45 -4.71 -5.45 1.03
C ARG A 45 -5.78 -4.78 1.90
N VAL A 46 -6.87 -4.34 1.30
CA VAL A 46 -7.96 -3.69 2.05
C VAL A 46 -8.46 -4.54 3.24
N GLN A 47 -8.52 -5.86 3.11
CA GLN A 47 -8.92 -6.73 4.22
C GLN A 47 -7.87 -6.74 5.33
N GLU A 48 -6.58 -6.74 4.98
CA GLU A 48 -5.49 -6.70 5.95
C GLU A 48 -5.46 -5.38 6.75
N VAL A 49 -5.87 -4.27 6.12
CA VAL A 49 -6.01 -2.96 6.80
C VAL A 49 -7.00 -3.02 7.96
N LEU A 50 -8.11 -3.75 7.79
CA LEU A 50 -9.16 -3.88 8.81
C LEU A 50 -8.69 -4.68 10.05
N ASP A 51 -7.66 -5.51 9.88
CA ASP A 51 -7.13 -6.36 10.94
C ASP A 51 -5.95 -5.71 11.70
N VAL A 52 -5.50 -4.49 11.28
CA VAL A 52 -4.39 -3.79 11.93
C VAL A 52 -4.82 -3.23 13.30
N LYS A 53 -3.95 -3.46 14.29
CA LYS A 53 -4.07 -2.96 15.66
C LYS A 53 -2.80 -2.22 16.08
N PRO A 54 -2.84 -1.29 17.07
CA PRO A 54 -1.65 -0.62 17.59
C PRO A 54 -0.50 -1.57 17.94
N LYS A 55 -0.78 -2.68 18.61
CA LYS A 55 0.23 -3.70 18.99
C LYS A 55 0.95 -4.38 17.82
N HIS A 56 0.45 -4.22 16.59
CA HIS A 56 1.10 -4.76 15.39
C HIS A 56 2.24 -3.87 14.88
N VAL A 57 2.36 -2.64 15.39
CA VAL A 57 3.45 -1.72 15.09
C VAL A 57 4.60 -1.98 16.05
N SER A 58 5.79 -2.25 15.52
CA SER A 58 6.99 -2.48 16.33
C SER A 58 8.22 -1.81 15.73
N ARG A 59 9.22 -1.59 16.59
CA ARG A 59 10.56 -1.16 16.14
C ARG A 59 11.35 -2.37 15.69
N MET A 60 12.07 -2.21 14.58
CA MET A 60 13.03 -3.22 14.12
C MET A 60 14.24 -3.29 15.09
N ASN A 61 15.05 -4.35 14.94
CA ASN A 61 16.20 -4.61 15.82
C ASN A 61 17.27 -3.51 15.83
N ASP A 62 17.31 -2.65 14.80
CA ASP A 62 18.22 -1.50 14.74
C ASP A 62 17.78 -0.32 15.61
N GLY A 63 16.58 -0.38 16.20
CA GLY A 63 16.00 0.65 17.06
C GLY A 63 15.61 1.95 16.35
N LYS A 64 15.73 2.01 15.02
CA LYS A 64 15.51 3.22 14.21
C LYS A 64 14.33 3.10 13.25
N HIS A 65 14.15 1.93 12.66
CA HIS A 65 13.11 1.65 11.68
C HIS A 65 11.93 0.92 12.31
N PHE A 66 10.84 0.90 11.60
CA PHE A 66 9.60 0.30 12.07
C PHE A 66 9.12 -0.77 11.09
N GLU A 67 8.41 -1.73 11.65
CA GLU A 67 7.75 -2.79 10.92
C GLU A 67 6.30 -2.92 11.38
N LEU A 68 5.46 -3.42 10.49
CA LEU A 68 4.07 -3.71 10.76
C LEU A 68 3.82 -5.20 10.57
N LYS A 69 3.36 -5.87 11.62
CA LYS A 69 2.90 -7.24 11.57
C LYS A 69 1.53 -7.33 10.89
N VAL A 70 1.47 -7.97 9.74
CA VAL A 70 0.24 -8.20 8.99
C VAL A 70 -0.31 -9.57 9.34
N VAL A 71 -1.52 -9.59 9.91
CA VAL A 71 -2.24 -10.79 10.36
C VAL A 71 -3.38 -11.07 9.39
N GLY A 72 -3.75 -12.34 9.17
CA GLY A 72 -4.96 -12.69 8.43
C GLY A 72 -4.78 -12.76 6.90
N GLY A 73 -3.54 -12.83 6.40
CA GLY A 73 -3.31 -13.11 4.99
C GLY A 73 -4.01 -14.41 4.55
N LYS A 74 -4.64 -14.40 3.35
CA LYS A 74 -5.33 -15.56 2.81
C LYS A 74 -4.33 -16.73 2.67
N ASP A 75 -4.43 -17.71 3.55
CA ASP A 75 -3.70 -18.96 3.38
C ASP A 75 -4.38 -19.79 2.29
N THR A 76 -3.74 -19.83 1.12
CA THR A 76 -4.18 -20.65 -0.02
C THR A 76 -3.63 -22.07 0.04
N THR A 77 -2.72 -22.35 0.98
CA THR A 77 -2.06 -23.67 1.11
C THR A 77 -2.68 -24.52 2.22
N GLY A 78 -3.43 -23.92 3.16
CA GLY A 78 -4.00 -24.61 4.31
C GLY A 78 -2.96 -25.04 5.37
N GLU A 79 -1.72 -24.58 5.25
CA GLU A 79 -0.62 -24.97 6.15
C GLU A 79 -0.63 -24.22 7.48
N TYR A 80 -1.39 -23.10 7.58
CA TYR A 80 -1.40 -22.26 8.78
C TYR A 80 -2.82 -22.13 9.36
N THR A 81 -3.06 -22.78 10.50
CA THR A 81 -4.22 -22.50 11.34
C THR A 81 -4.09 -21.09 11.96
N GLY A 82 -4.76 -20.09 11.37
CA GLY A 82 -4.73 -18.71 11.88
C GLY A 82 -4.31 -17.66 10.87
N GLY A 83 -4.07 -18.05 9.61
CA GLY A 83 -3.69 -17.12 8.54
C GLY A 83 -2.16 -16.94 8.39
N LYS A 84 -1.76 -16.48 7.22
CA LYS A 84 -0.35 -16.26 6.88
C LYS A 84 0.13 -14.97 7.53
N TYR A 85 1.16 -15.05 8.35
CA TYR A 85 1.83 -13.90 8.93
C TYR A 85 2.93 -13.39 8.01
N ARG A 86 3.09 -12.08 7.95
CA ARG A 86 4.27 -11.42 7.41
C ARG A 86 4.52 -10.12 8.15
N GLU A 87 5.72 -9.64 8.07
CA GLU A 87 6.09 -8.30 8.48
C GLU A 87 6.31 -7.46 7.22
N THR A 88 5.83 -6.21 7.23
CA THR A 88 6.09 -5.26 6.17
C THR A 88 6.78 -4.03 6.74
N TRP A 89 7.55 -3.36 5.90
CA TRP A 89 8.18 -2.09 6.24
C TRP A 89 7.12 -1.04 6.55
N LEU A 90 7.29 -0.34 7.68
CA LEU A 90 6.45 0.79 8.05
C LEU A 90 7.27 2.08 7.97
N PRO A 91 7.01 2.95 6.98
CA PRO A 91 7.67 4.24 6.88
C PRO A 91 7.44 5.09 8.13
N ARG A 92 8.45 5.88 8.52
CA ARG A 92 8.44 6.66 9.76
C ARG A 92 7.32 7.71 9.81
N ASP A 93 6.98 8.30 8.68
CA ASP A 93 5.89 9.26 8.55
C ASP A 93 4.51 8.60 8.71
N VAL A 94 4.37 7.36 8.22
CA VAL A 94 3.15 6.56 8.41
C VAL A 94 3.01 6.14 9.87
N GLU A 95 4.09 5.69 10.51
CA GLU A 95 4.11 5.39 11.95
C GLU A 95 3.72 6.62 12.77
N ALA A 96 4.27 7.79 12.47
CA ALA A 96 3.93 9.03 13.15
C ALA A 96 2.45 9.41 12.96
N THR A 97 1.88 9.18 11.78
CA THR A 97 0.45 9.40 11.50
C THR A 97 -0.42 8.43 12.31
N ILE A 98 -0.05 7.14 12.36
CA ILE A 98 -0.73 6.13 13.18
C ILE A 98 -0.72 6.53 14.65
N ASN A 99 0.44 6.90 15.21
CA ASN A 99 0.56 7.29 16.61
C ASN A 99 -0.28 8.52 16.94
N ARG A 100 -0.29 9.53 16.06
CA ARG A 100 -1.13 10.71 16.23
C ARG A 100 -2.61 10.35 16.26
N TYR A 101 -3.03 9.45 15.36
CA TYR A 101 -4.41 8.97 15.31
C TYR A 101 -4.78 8.20 16.58
N ILE A 102 -3.93 7.26 17.03
CA ILE A 102 -4.14 6.51 18.28
C ILE A 102 -4.33 7.45 19.46
N GLN A 103 -3.45 8.45 19.62
CA GLN A 103 -3.52 9.42 20.71
C GLN A 103 -4.79 10.28 20.65
N GLN A 104 -5.19 10.72 19.45
CA GLN A 104 -6.35 11.57 19.28
C GLN A 104 -7.68 10.82 19.52
N ALA A 105 -7.76 9.58 19.06
CA ALA A 105 -8.97 8.76 19.14
C ALA A 105 -9.05 7.91 20.42
N GLY A 106 -7.95 7.79 21.19
CA GLY A 106 -7.88 7.00 22.41
C GLY A 106 -7.99 5.50 22.15
N ILE A 107 -7.33 5.00 21.08
CA ILE A 107 -7.41 3.61 20.64
C ILE A 107 -6.48 2.74 21.52
N ASP A 108 -7.04 1.68 22.09
CA ASP A 108 -6.29 0.70 22.88
C ASP A 108 -5.51 -0.29 21.99
N ASP A 109 -4.46 -0.91 22.55
CA ASP A 109 -3.58 -1.84 21.82
C ASP A 109 -4.30 -3.02 21.16
N GLU A 110 -5.45 -3.43 21.69
CA GLU A 110 -6.26 -4.54 21.18
C GLU A 110 -7.39 -4.11 20.24
N GLU A 111 -7.60 -2.83 20.08
CA GLU A 111 -8.62 -2.31 19.17
C GLU A 111 -8.09 -2.20 17.74
N HIS A 112 -8.99 -2.30 16.76
CA HIS A 112 -8.62 -2.11 15.36
C HIS A 112 -8.41 -0.63 15.05
N LEU A 113 -7.35 -0.29 14.29
CA LEU A 113 -7.14 1.08 13.81
C LEU A 113 -8.26 1.54 12.86
N VAL A 114 -8.82 0.61 12.08
CA VAL A 114 -9.88 0.89 11.11
C VAL A 114 -11.05 -0.07 11.35
N PRO A 115 -11.89 0.16 12.38
CA PRO A 115 -13.03 -0.70 12.73
C PRO A 115 -14.22 -0.49 11.78
N LYS A 116 -14.00 -0.68 10.49
CA LYS A 116 -15.00 -0.43 9.42
C LYS A 116 -15.22 -1.66 8.57
N ALA A 117 -16.30 -1.65 7.80
CA ALA A 117 -16.51 -2.62 6.76
C ALA A 117 -15.58 -2.36 5.55
N LYS A 118 -15.18 -3.39 4.85
CA LYS A 118 -14.36 -3.30 3.62
C LYS A 118 -14.93 -2.28 2.61
N ARG A 119 -16.25 -2.27 2.40
CA ARG A 119 -16.90 -1.33 1.48
C ARG A 119 -16.73 0.11 1.89
N THR A 120 -16.68 0.40 3.19
CA THR A 120 -16.42 1.76 3.71
C THR A 120 -15.03 2.23 3.30
N VAL A 121 -14.00 1.39 3.47
CA VAL A 121 -12.63 1.74 3.06
C VAL A 121 -12.52 1.92 1.54
N GLN A 122 -13.20 1.07 0.76
CA GLN A 122 -13.28 1.23 -0.69
C GLN A 122 -13.92 2.59 -1.07
N TYR A 123 -15.01 2.93 -0.42
CA TYR A 123 -15.69 4.21 -0.63
C TYR A 123 -14.80 5.41 -0.26
N TRP A 124 -14.02 5.32 0.80
CA TRP A 124 -13.05 6.37 1.15
C TRP A 124 -12.00 6.59 0.06
N VAL A 125 -11.49 5.52 -0.54
CA VAL A 125 -10.56 5.62 -1.67
C VAL A 125 -11.26 6.26 -2.88
N GLU A 126 -12.50 5.87 -3.18
CA GLU A 126 -13.30 6.48 -4.25
C GLU A 126 -13.51 8.00 -4.00
N GLN A 127 -13.83 8.40 -2.76
CA GLN A 127 -14.01 9.82 -2.39
C GLN A 127 -12.71 10.63 -2.49
N THR A 128 -11.60 10.11 -1.96
CA THR A 128 -10.31 10.81 -2.05
C THR A 128 -9.83 10.91 -3.49
N ALA A 129 -10.07 9.89 -4.31
CA ALA A 129 -9.79 9.91 -5.74
C ALA A 129 -10.64 10.94 -6.49
N GLU A 130 -11.91 11.10 -6.15
CA GLU A 130 -12.77 12.15 -6.71
C GLU A 130 -12.26 13.56 -6.38
N LYS A 131 -11.79 13.78 -5.14
CA LYS A 131 -11.21 15.06 -4.74
C LYS A 131 -9.90 15.32 -5.45
N ALA A 132 -9.02 14.31 -5.53
CA ALA A 132 -7.77 14.39 -6.27
C ALA A 132 -7.99 14.72 -7.75
N ALA A 133 -9.01 14.13 -8.39
CA ALA A 133 -9.39 14.46 -9.76
C ALA A 133 -9.80 15.94 -9.92
N LYS A 134 -10.53 16.48 -8.94
CA LYS A 134 -10.95 17.90 -8.94
C LYS A 134 -9.77 18.85 -8.71
N GLU A 135 -8.86 18.49 -7.79
CA GLU A 135 -7.67 19.29 -7.47
C GLU A 135 -6.67 19.34 -8.64
N THR A 136 -6.39 18.17 -9.23
CA THR A 136 -5.36 18.04 -10.27
C THR A 136 -5.87 18.27 -11.69
N GLY A 137 -7.19 18.16 -11.91
CA GLY A 137 -7.81 18.15 -13.24
C GLY A 137 -7.62 16.85 -14.01
N ASP A 138 -6.99 15.82 -13.42
CA ASP A 138 -6.77 14.51 -14.04
C ASP A 138 -7.92 13.55 -13.73
N LEU A 139 -8.74 13.25 -14.72
CA LEU A 139 -9.93 12.40 -14.60
C LEU A 139 -9.58 10.91 -14.40
N ASP A 140 -8.35 10.50 -14.65
CA ASP A 140 -7.93 9.12 -14.45
C ASP A 140 -7.95 8.70 -12.96
N TYR A 141 -7.92 9.67 -12.03
CA TYR A 141 -8.15 9.41 -10.61
C TYR A 141 -9.48 8.70 -10.33
N HIS A 142 -10.54 8.94 -11.11
CA HIS A 142 -11.83 8.24 -10.96
C HIS A 142 -11.77 6.72 -11.20
N ARG A 143 -10.67 6.22 -11.76
CA ARG A 143 -10.46 4.79 -12.03
C ARG A 143 -9.75 4.06 -10.90
N ILE A 144 -9.27 4.80 -9.89
CA ILE A 144 -8.47 4.26 -8.80
C ILE A 144 -9.34 3.40 -7.87
N SER A 145 -8.82 2.24 -7.55
CA SER A 145 -9.37 1.31 -6.55
C SER A 145 -8.37 1.07 -5.40
N THR A 146 -8.84 0.45 -4.33
CA THR A 146 -7.96 0.04 -3.21
C THR A 146 -6.81 -0.86 -3.65
N HIS A 147 -7.00 -1.63 -4.73
CA HIS A 147 -5.98 -2.52 -5.27
C HIS A 147 -4.86 -1.77 -5.99
N ASP A 148 -5.18 -0.62 -6.58
CA ASP A 148 -4.22 0.21 -7.28
C ASP A 148 -3.26 0.91 -6.32
N LEU A 149 -3.67 1.19 -5.07
CA LEU A 149 -2.78 1.71 -4.04
C LEU A 149 -1.64 0.72 -3.74
N ARG A 150 -1.99 -0.55 -3.56
CA ARG A 150 -1.00 -1.61 -3.36
C ARG A 150 -0.15 -1.84 -4.63
N ARG A 151 -0.73 -1.67 -5.82
CA ARG A 151 0.01 -1.71 -7.10
C ARG A 151 1.04 -0.58 -7.16
N CYS A 152 0.66 0.63 -6.77
CA CYS A 152 1.55 1.77 -6.67
C CYS A 152 2.75 1.46 -5.76
N TRP A 153 2.51 0.93 -4.56
CA TRP A 153 3.56 0.52 -3.63
C TRP A 153 4.54 -0.50 -4.25
N ALA A 154 4.02 -1.55 -4.88
CA ALA A 154 4.87 -2.58 -5.49
C ALA A 154 5.69 -2.03 -6.66
N ASN A 155 5.06 -1.25 -7.54
CA ASN A 155 5.72 -0.63 -8.69
C ASN A 155 6.80 0.36 -8.23
N HIS A 156 6.49 1.20 -7.24
CA HIS A 156 7.46 2.14 -6.67
C HIS A 156 8.71 1.42 -6.16
N LEU A 157 8.55 0.37 -5.37
CA LEU A 157 9.70 -0.36 -4.83
C LEU A 157 10.50 -1.11 -5.91
N LEU A 158 9.81 -1.79 -6.81
CA LEU A 158 10.45 -2.67 -7.79
C LEU A 158 11.03 -1.93 -8.99
N VAL A 159 10.27 -0.96 -9.52
CA VAL A 159 10.63 -0.30 -10.78
C VAL A 159 11.34 1.03 -10.54
N GLU A 160 10.86 1.85 -9.59
CA GLU A 160 11.43 3.17 -9.36
C GLU A 160 12.63 3.13 -8.38
N GLN A 161 12.57 2.27 -7.36
CA GLN A 161 13.62 2.17 -6.33
C GLN A 161 14.55 0.96 -6.51
N ASN A 162 14.33 0.12 -7.50
CA ASN A 162 15.14 -1.07 -7.79
C ASN A 162 15.34 -2.02 -6.58
N VAL A 163 14.35 -2.08 -5.67
CA VAL A 163 14.39 -3.01 -4.53
C VAL A 163 14.28 -4.44 -5.05
N SER A 164 15.12 -5.33 -4.51
CA SER A 164 15.10 -6.75 -4.90
C SER A 164 13.67 -7.33 -4.88
N PRO A 165 13.21 -7.97 -5.96
CA PRO A 165 11.88 -8.58 -6.02
C PRO A 165 11.61 -9.57 -4.87
N ARG A 166 12.62 -10.30 -4.40
CA ARG A 166 12.47 -11.20 -3.25
C ARG A 166 12.11 -10.47 -1.96
N ILE A 167 12.68 -9.28 -1.75
CA ILE A 167 12.34 -8.44 -0.59
C ILE A 167 10.90 -7.96 -0.72
N VAL A 168 10.53 -7.40 -1.87
CA VAL A 168 9.17 -6.88 -2.08
C VAL A 168 8.11 -7.99 -1.99
N MET A 169 8.42 -9.19 -2.50
CA MET A 169 7.55 -10.36 -2.36
C MET A 169 7.36 -10.75 -0.90
N ALA A 170 8.43 -10.78 -0.10
CA ALA A 170 8.35 -11.08 1.34
C ALA A 170 7.50 -10.05 2.06
N LEU A 171 7.76 -8.75 1.87
CA LEU A 171 7.01 -7.66 2.48
C LEU A 171 5.53 -7.66 2.04
N GLY A 172 5.26 -7.94 0.77
CA GLY A 172 3.91 -7.96 0.20
C GLY A 172 3.14 -9.28 0.42
N GLY A 173 3.84 -10.36 0.82
CA GLY A 173 3.23 -11.68 0.99
C GLY A 173 2.85 -12.35 -0.34
N TRP A 174 3.67 -12.21 -1.38
CA TRP A 174 3.57 -12.96 -2.63
C TRP A 174 4.46 -14.21 -2.58
N SER A 175 3.93 -15.33 -3.05
CA SER A 175 4.62 -16.62 -3.03
C SER A 175 5.37 -16.93 -4.33
N SER A 176 5.09 -16.20 -5.41
CA SER A 176 5.72 -16.39 -6.72
C SER A 176 5.88 -15.09 -7.48
N TYR A 177 6.77 -15.08 -8.48
CA TYR A 177 6.93 -13.94 -9.39
C TYR A 177 5.67 -13.70 -10.23
N ASP A 178 5.01 -14.75 -10.71
CA ASP A 178 3.76 -14.62 -11.47
C ASP A 178 2.67 -13.88 -10.68
N ALA A 179 2.69 -14.01 -9.34
CA ALA A 179 1.73 -13.34 -8.48
C ALA A 179 1.99 -11.83 -8.32
N ILE A 180 3.23 -11.36 -8.55
CA ILE A 180 3.59 -9.94 -8.47
C ILE A 180 3.60 -9.26 -9.85
N GLU A 181 3.82 -10.01 -10.93
CA GLU A 181 3.91 -9.50 -12.29
C GLU A 181 2.73 -8.57 -12.68
N PRO A 182 1.45 -8.88 -12.37
CA PRO A 182 0.33 -8.00 -12.70
C PRO A 182 0.35 -6.64 -12.01
N TYR A 183 1.22 -6.45 -11.03
CA TYR A 183 1.38 -5.19 -10.30
C TYR A 183 2.44 -4.28 -10.93
N LEU A 184 3.27 -4.81 -11.84
CA LEU A 184 4.38 -4.10 -12.43
C LEU A 184 3.94 -3.36 -13.69
N ALA A 185 4.37 -2.11 -13.82
CA ALA A 185 4.40 -1.43 -15.11
C ALA A 185 5.65 -1.88 -15.88
N ALA A 186 5.60 -1.80 -17.21
CA ALA A 186 6.82 -1.94 -17.99
C ALA A 186 7.82 -0.84 -17.59
N PRO A 187 9.11 -1.16 -17.43
CA PRO A 187 10.13 -0.17 -17.10
C PRO A 187 10.22 0.91 -18.18
N THR A 188 10.42 2.14 -17.78
CA THR A 188 10.69 3.25 -18.70
C THR A 188 12.16 3.20 -19.16
N GLU A 189 12.47 3.92 -20.24
CA GLU A 189 13.86 4.07 -20.70
C GLU A 189 14.77 4.65 -19.61
N GLU A 190 14.28 5.63 -18.85
CA GLU A 190 14.97 6.23 -17.71
C GLU A 190 15.29 5.19 -16.63
N ASN A 191 14.31 4.35 -16.24
CA ASN A 191 14.55 3.26 -15.28
C ASN A 191 15.62 2.27 -15.78
N ILE A 192 15.63 1.96 -17.08
CA ILE A 192 16.64 1.07 -17.67
C ILE A 192 18.03 1.73 -17.60
N ILE A 193 18.14 3.01 -17.98
CA ILE A 193 19.42 3.74 -17.97
C ILE A 193 19.98 3.81 -16.54
N ASP A 194 19.18 4.20 -15.56
CA ASP A 194 19.62 4.36 -14.17
C ASP A 194 20.02 3.02 -13.54
N SER A 195 19.25 1.97 -13.81
CA SER A 195 19.59 0.62 -13.33
C SER A 195 20.91 0.12 -13.93
N MET A 196 21.11 0.32 -15.23
CA MET A 196 22.32 -0.15 -15.91
C MET A 196 23.54 0.69 -15.52
N ARG A 197 23.38 2.00 -15.30
CA ARG A 197 24.45 2.84 -14.78
C ARG A 197 24.91 2.38 -13.40
N THR A 198 23.97 2.18 -12.47
CA THR A 198 24.26 1.70 -11.10
C THR A 198 24.92 0.32 -11.08
N ALA A 199 24.57 -0.54 -12.02
CA ALA A 199 25.10 -1.93 -12.06
C ALA A 199 26.49 -2.03 -12.70
N LEU A 200 26.90 -1.07 -13.56
CA LEU A 200 28.12 -1.15 -14.39
C LEU A 200 29.19 -0.12 -13.98
N GLU A 201 28.90 0.85 -13.14
CA GLU A 201 29.82 1.81 -12.51
C GLU A 201 30.21 1.38 -11.09
#